data_dbd8f537eb6e3df8e70f4231ce581f66
#
_entry.id   dbd8f537eb6e3df8e70f4231ce581f66
#
_cell.length_a   1.000
_cell.length_b   1.000
_cell.length_c   1.000
_cell.angle_alpha   90.00
_cell.angle_beta   90.00
_cell.angle_gamma   90.00
#
_symmetry.space_group_name_H-M   'P 1'
#
loop_
_entity.id
_entity.type
_entity.pdbx_description
1 polymer ?
#
loop_
_entity_poly.entity_id
_entity_poly.type
_entity_poly.pdbx_seq_one_letter_code
_entity_poly.pdbx_strand_id
1 'polypeptide(L)'
;KKLINKKLEEGMFTFSISKIDYDKNNNKYTVEKQLMTTTNDENGDFSFINFDEYHQTGDYYYVVKEVNNKLSYIDYDKQEYIIHVSVENGDDGLEVSKEILKDNTSVDEMNFKNTYRGQGKVRIDGKKVLLD
;
A
#
# COMPACT_ATOMS: atom_id res chain seq x y z
N LYS A 1 -2.81 2.84 -7.23
CA LYS A 1 -4.00 3.06 -6.39
C LYS A 1 -5.20 3.47 -7.23
N LYS A 2 -6.36 2.93 -6.94
CA LYS A 2 -7.59 3.25 -7.64
C LYS A 2 -8.69 3.61 -6.63
N LEU A 3 -9.44 4.66 -6.93
CA LEU A 3 -10.59 5.08 -6.14
C LEU A 3 -11.85 4.99 -7.01
N ILE A 4 -12.87 4.31 -6.49
CA ILE A 4 -14.17 4.15 -7.15
C ILE A 4 -15.13 5.22 -6.62
N ASN A 5 -15.91 5.80 -7.52
CA ASN A 5 -16.98 6.77 -7.22
C ASN A 5 -16.50 8.15 -6.77
N LYS A 6 -15.24 8.45 -6.88
CA LYS A 6 -14.69 9.77 -6.61
C LYS A 6 -13.36 9.92 -7.34
N LYS A 7 -13.03 11.14 -7.73
CA LYS A 7 -11.74 11.45 -8.33
C LYS A 7 -10.62 11.26 -7.31
N LEU A 8 -9.59 10.54 -7.71
CA LEU A 8 -8.39 10.36 -6.89
C LEU A 8 -7.58 11.65 -6.88
N GLU A 9 -7.14 12.05 -5.71
CA GLU A 9 -6.31 13.22 -5.52
C GLU A 9 -4.97 12.85 -4.90
N GLU A 10 -3.95 13.65 -5.17
CA GLU A 10 -2.62 13.45 -4.59
C GLU A 10 -2.67 13.46 -3.07
N GLY A 11 -1.95 12.52 -2.45
CA GLY A 11 -1.85 12.47 -0.99
C GLY A 11 -3.09 11.93 -0.27
N MET A 12 -4.04 11.41 -1.02
CA MET A 12 -5.32 10.98 -0.46
C MET A 12 -5.23 9.72 0.39
N PHE A 13 -4.31 8.82 0.04
CA PHE A 13 -4.14 7.54 0.73
C PHE A 13 -2.69 7.33 1.10
N THR A 14 -2.48 6.64 2.21
CA THR A 14 -1.16 6.37 2.76
C THR A 14 -0.87 4.88 2.70
N PHE A 15 0.37 4.55 2.36
CA PHE A 15 0.86 3.18 2.28
C PHE A 15 2.07 3.03 3.17
N SER A 16 2.23 1.86 3.76
CA SER A 16 3.38 1.56 4.61
C SER A 16 4.15 0.38 4.09
N ILE A 17 5.46 0.39 4.34
CA ILE A 17 6.32 -0.76 4.16
C ILE A 17 6.98 -1.08 5.49
N SER A 18 6.92 -2.34 5.89
CA SER A 18 7.46 -2.81 7.15
C SER A 18 8.33 -4.03 6.91
N LYS A 19 9.42 -4.12 7.65
CA LYS A 19 10.26 -5.31 7.67
C LYS A 19 9.55 -6.39 8.48
N ILE A 20 9.58 -7.62 7.96
CA ILE A 20 8.85 -8.73 8.55
C ILE A 20 9.74 -9.96 8.70
N ASP A 21 9.33 -10.82 9.61
CA ASP A 21 9.77 -12.21 9.67
C ASP A 21 8.70 -13.02 8.95
N TYR A 22 9.06 -13.59 7.80
CA TYR A 22 8.10 -14.21 6.89
C TYR A 22 8.27 -15.72 6.84
N ASP A 23 7.17 -16.43 7.15
CA ASP A 23 7.09 -17.87 6.98
C ASP A 23 6.36 -18.16 5.66
N LYS A 24 7.13 -18.38 4.60
CA LYS A 24 6.58 -18.61 3.27
C LYS A 24 5.81 -19.91 3.14
N ASN A 25 6.09 -20.89 4.00
CA ASN A 25 5.40 -22.18 3.96
C ASN A 25 3.95 -22.06 4.40
N ASN A 26 3.69 -21.16 5.34
CA ASN A 26 2.35 -20.93 5.89
C ASN A 26 1.75 -19.59 5.44
N ASN A 27 2.48 -18.82 4.63
CA ASN A 27 2.07 -17.50 4.17
C ASN A 27 1.68 -16.60 5.35
N LYS A 28 2.52 -16.58 6.39
CA LYS A 28 2.31 -15.80 7.61
C LYS A 28 3.53 -14.97 7.92
N TYR A 29 3.33 -13.87 8.61
CA TYR A 29 4.44 -13.01 9.01
C TYR A 29 4.17 -12.34 10.36
N THR A 30 5.27 -11.89 10.96
CA THR A 30 5.22 -10.95 12.08
C THR A 30 5.99 -9.70 11.68
N VAL A 31 5.48 -8.54 12.07
CA VAL A 31 6.13 -7.27 11.76
C VAL A 31 7.27 -7.05 12.73
N GLU A 32 8.46 -6.81 12.21
CA GLU A 32 9.61 -6.43 13.01
C GLU A 32 9.68 -4.92 13.20
N LYS A 33 9.50 -4.15 12.10
CA LYS A 33 9.66 -2.70 12.14
C LYS A 33 9.00 -2.06 10.93
N GLN A 34 8.24 -1.01 11.16
CA GLN A 34 7.78 -0.15 10.07
C GLN A 34 8.93 0.74 9.62
N LEU A 35 9.21 0.73 8.33
CA LEU A 35 10.36 1.44 7.78
C LEU A 35 10.00 2.79 7.20
N MET A 36 8.87 2.87 6.51
CA MET A 36 8.51 4.07 5.75
C MET A 36 7.03 4.10 5.45
N THR A 37 6.50 5.30 5.27
CA THR A 37 5.19 5.52 4.68
C THR A 37 5.32 6.43 3.48
N THR A 38 4.36 6.35 2.57
CA THR A 38 4.26 7.21 1.41
C THR A 38 2.80 7.42 1.05
N THR A 39 2.53 8.37 0.17
CA THR A 39 1.19 8.64 -0.31
C THR A 39 1.15 8.53 -1.83
N ASN A 40 -0.06 8.41 -2.37
CA ASN A 40 -0.25 8.35 -3.81
C ASN A 40 -0.12 9.72 -4.46
N ASP A 41 0.29 9.73 -5.72
CA ASP A 41 0.16 10.90 -6.56
C ASP A 41 -1.25 10.98 -7.18
N GLU A 42 -1.48 11.96 -8.04
CA GLU A 42 -2.79 12.16 -8.67
C GLU A 42 -3.18 11.03 -9.62
N ASN A 43 -2.22 10.27 -10.11
CA ASN A 43 -2.43 9.12 -11.00
C ASN A 43 -2.61 7.81 -10.23
N GLY A 44 -2.46 7.86 -8.93
CA GLY A 44 -2.56 6.68 -8.08
C GLY A 44 -1.24 5.94 -7.88
N ASP A 45 -0.14 6.46 -8.37
CA ASP A 45 1.17 5.85 -8.21
C ASP A 45 1.78 6.22 -6.88
N PHE A 46 2.51 5.29 -6.29
CA PHE A 46 3.28 5.53 -5.07
C PHE A 46 4.56 4.69 -5.11
N SER A 47 5.56 5.13 -4.37
CA SER A 47 6.82 4.41 -4.28
C SER A 47 7.46 4.59 -2.93
N PHE A 48 8.30 3.61 -2.57
CA PHE A 48 9.16 3.67 -1.40
C PHE A 48 10.60 3.71 -1.90
N ILE A 49 11.30 4.80 -1.64
CA ILE A 49 12.65 4.99 -2.13
C ILE A 49 13.62 4.83 -0.97
N ASN A 50 14.64 3.98 -1.16
CA ASN A 50 15.67 3.73 -0.16
C ASN A 50 15.10 3.33 1.21
N PHE A 51 14.12 2.43 1.18
CA PHE A 51 13.45 2.02 2.41
C PHE A 51 14.30 1.11 3.29
N ASP A 52 15.37 0.54 2.78
CA ASP A 52 16.32 -0.27 3.54
C ASP A 52 17.69 -0.23 2.88
N GLU A 53 18.72 -0.65 3.63
CA GLU A 53 20.09 -0.75 3.16
C GLU A 53 20.60 -2.17 3.39
N TYR A 54 21.44 -2.67 2.48
CA TYR A 54 21.93 -4.05 2.55
C TYR A 54 23.45 -4.06 2.58
N HIS A 55 23.99 -4.77 3.55
CA HIS A 55 25.42 -4.95 3.75
C HIS A 55 25.86 -6.41 3.67
N GLN A 56 24.90 -7.31 3.59
CA GLN A 56 25.14 -8.76 3.56
C GLN A 56 24.21 -9.43 2.56
N THR A 57 24.67 -10.53 1.99
CA THR A 57 23.82 -11.38 1.17
C THR A 57 22.71 -11.99 2.01
N GLY A 58 21.60 -12.30 1.39
CA GLY A 58 20.47 -12.95 2.04
C GLY A 58 19.14 -12.61 1.40
N ASP A 59 18.11 -13.11 2.03
CA ASP A 59 16.74 -12.86 1.65
C ASP A 59 16.06 -12.00 2.70
N TYR A 60 15.45 -10.93 2.25
CA TYR A 60 14.81 -9.94 3.12
C TYR A 60 13.35 -9.80 2.69
N TYR A 61 12.46 -9.72 3.66
CA TYR A 61 11.03 -9.69 3.41
C TYR A 61 10.37 -8.47 4.03
N TYR A 62 9.40 -7.93 3.32
CA TYR A 62 8.66 -6.75 3.74
C TYR A 62 7.19 -6.94 3.41
N VAL A 63 6.32 -6.26 4.15
CA VAL A 63 4.91 -6.19 3.81
C VAL A 63 4.55 -4.76 3.44
N VAL A 64 3.82 -4.62 2.35
CA VAL A 64 3.26 -3.35 1.91
C VAL A 64 1.75 -3.42 2.05
N LYS A 65 1.19 -2.45 2.73
CA LYS A 65 -0.26 -2.35 2.91
C LYS A 65 -0.71 -0.90 2.97
N GLU A 66 -1.99 -0.70 2.72
CA GLU A 66 -2.59 0.61 2.88
C GLU A 66 -2.90 0.86 4.35
N VAL A 67 -2.63 2.08 4.80
CA VAL A 67 -2.97 2.49 6.16
C VAL A 67 -4.45 2.82 6.21
N ASN A 68 -5.18 2.17 7.12
CA ASN A 68 -6.61 2.45 7.32
C ASN A 68 -6.76 3.66 8.24
N ASN A 69 -7.12 4.80 7.68
CA ASN A 69 -7.35 6.02 8.44
C ASN A 69 -8.74 6.09 9.07
N LYS A 70 -9.52 5.02 8.95
CA LYS A 70 -10.82 4.84 9.62
C LYS A 70 -11.88 5.88 9.23
N LEU A 71 -11.80 6.39 8.02
CA LEU A 71 -12.85 7.26 7.49
C LEU A 71 -14.07 6.40 7.13
N SER A 72 -15.23 6.74 7.71
CA SER A 72 -16.43 5.90 7.59
C SER A 72 -17.01 5.86 6.19
N TYR A 73 -16.65 6.80 5.34
CA TYR A 73 -17.17 6.90 3.97
C TYR A 73 -16.23 6.29 2.92
N ILE A 74 -15.16 5.64 3.38
CA ILE A 74 -14.22 4.95 2.51
C ILE A 74 -14.16 3.47 2.89
N ASP A 75 -14.30 2.60 1.89
CA ASP A 75 -13.99 1.20 2.04
C ASP A 75 -12.54 1.01 1.62
N TYR A 76 -11.67 0.79 2.62
CA TYR A 76 -10.24 0.63 2.39
C TYR A 76 -9.91 -0.76 1.87
N ASP A 77 -8.93 -0.82 0.98
CA ASP A 77 -8.38 -2.08 0.51
C ASP A 77 -7.59 -2.75 1.63
N LYS A 78 -7.87 -4.01 1.87
CA LYS A 78 -7.20 -4.79 2.93
C LYS A 78 -6.14 -5.71 2.37
N GLN A 79 -5.83 -5.62 1.09
CA GLN A 79 -4.81 -6.43 0.48
C GLN A 79 -3.44 -6.11 1.06
N GLU A 80 -2.61 -7.14 1.11
CA GLU A 80 -1.22 -7.03 1.54
C GLU A 80 -0.34 -7.68 0.49
N TYR A 81 0.78 -7.03 0.22
CA TYR A 81 1.77 -7.55 -0.70
C TYR A 81 3.06 -7.79 0.05
N ILE A 82 3.69 -8.92 -0.25
CA ILE A 82 5.00 -9.24 0.31
C ILE A 82 6.05 -8.85 -0.71
N ILE A 83 7.07 -8.13 -0.27
CA ILE A 83 8.22 -7.82 -1.10
C ILE A 83 9.36 -8.71 -0.65
N HIS A 84 9.87 -9.51 -1.58
CA HIS A 84 11.06 -10.32 -1.36
C HIS A 84 12.24 -9.65 -2.03
N VAL A 85 13.23 -9.29 -1.25
CA VAL A 85 14.48 -8.74 -1.74
C VAL A 85 15.57 -9.79 -1.58
N SER A 86 16.23 -10.12 -2.68
CA SER A 86 17.34 -11.06 -2.70
C SER A 86 18.63 -10.29 -2.92
N VAL A 87 19.59 -10.45 -2.03
CA VAL A 87 20.89 -9.81 -2.11
C VAL A 87 21.95 -10.87 -2.30
N GLU A 88 22.69 -10.77 -3.40
CA GLU A 88 23.71 -11.73 -3.77
C GLU A 88 25.02 -11.02 -4.10
N ASN A 89 26.12 -11.79 -4.13
CA ASN A 89 27.40 -11.25 -4.58
C ASN A 89 27.41 -11.15 -6.09
N GLY A 90 27.77 -9.97 -6.57
CA GLY A 90 27.97 -9.70 -7.99
C GLY A 90 29.44 -9.40 -8.27
N ASP A 91 29.71 -9.06 -9.53
CA ASP A 91 31.09 -8.77 -9.97
C ASP A 91 31.64 -7.48 -9.36
N ASP A 92 30.76 -6.49 -9.15
CA ASP A 92 31.12 -5.17 -8.65
C ASP A 92 30.57 -4.86 -7.25
N GLY A 93 30.26 -5.88 -6.49
CA GLY A 93 29.67 -5.74 -5.16
C GLY A 93 28.35 -6.46 -5.04
N LEU A 94 27.52 -6.05 -4.09
CA LEU A 94 26.22 -6.69 -3.86
C LEU A 94 25.25 -6.35 -5.00
N GLU A 95 24.55 -7.38 -5.47
CA GLU A 95 23.46 -7.23 -6.43
C GLU A 95 22.14 -7.45 -5.71
N VAL A 96 21.22 -6.50 -5.90
CA VAL A 96 19.91 -6.52 -5.26
C VAL A 96 18.84 -6.73 -6.31
N SER A 97 18.01 -7.73 -6.09
CA SER A 97 16.82 -7.99 -6.91
C SER A 97 15.61 -8.08 -6.02
N LYS A 98 14.43 -7.85 -6.60
CA LYS A 98 13.18 -7.89 -5.85
C LYS A 98 12.08 -8.54 -6.65
N GLU A 99 11.13 -9.13 -5.93
CA GLU A 99 9.86 -9.58 -6.49
C GLU A 99 8.72 -9.19 -5.56
N ILE A 100 7.56 -9.02 -6.14
CA ILE A 100 6.33 -8.70 -5.42
C ILE A 100 5.50 -9.98 -5.37
N LEU A 101 5.07 -10.37 -4.18
CA LEU A 101 4.28 -11.56 -3.97
C LEU A 101 2.90 -11.23 -3.44
N LYS A 102 1.90 -11.90 -3.97
CA LYS A 102 0.56 -11.89 -3.43
C LYS A 102 0.09 -13.33 -3.34
N ASP A 103 -0.25 -13.77 -2.13
CA ASP A 103 -0.63 -15.16 -1.85
C ASP A 103 0.40 -16.16 -2.41
N ASN A 104 1.69 -15.88 -2.15
CA ASN A 104 2.85 -16.65 -2.61
C ASN A 104 3.03 -16.71 -4.13
N THR A 105 2.36 -15.85 -4.86
CA THR A 105 2.48 -15.79 -6.32
C THR A 105 3.12 -14.47 -6.73
N SER A 106 4.13 -14.55 -7.60
CA SER A 106 4.79 -13.36 -8.12
C SER A 106 3.83 -12.55 -8.99
N VAL A 107 3.77 -11.25 -8.75
CA VAL A 107 2.93 -10.32 -9.51
C VAL A 107 3.78 -9.15 -9.98
N ASP A 108 3.31 -8.45 -11.01
CA ASP A 108 4.10 -7.38 -11.64
C ASP A 108 3.99 -6.06 -10.88
N GLU A 109 2.88 -5.84 -10.21
CA GLU A 109 2.64 -4.56 -9.53
C GLU A 109 1.69 -4.74 -8.35
N MET A 110 1.66 -3.74 -7.48
CA MET A 110 0.76 -3.69 -6.34
C MET A 110 -0.44 -2.82 -6.68
N ASN A 111 -1.63 -3.40 -6.66
CA ASN A 111 -2.86 -2.70 -6.97
C ASN A 111 -3.74 -2.60 -5.74
N PHE A 112 -4.03 -1.39 -5.32
CA PHE A 112 -4.95 -1.11 -4.21
C PHE A 112 -6.16 -0.35 -4.74
N LYS A 113 -7.34 -0.76 -4.30
CA LYS A 113 -8.59 -0.17 -4.76
C LYS A 113 -9.49 0.14 -3.59
N ASN A 114 -9.86 1.39 -3.45
CA ASN A 114 -10.80 1.84 -2.44
C ASN A 114 -12.11 2.28 -3.09
N THR A 115 -13.18 2.24 -2.33
CA THR A 115 -14.48 2.70 -2.77
C THR A 115 -14.96 3.84 -1.88
N TYR A 116 -15.33 4.94 -2.49
CA TYR A 116 -15.93 6.07 -1.82
C TYR A 116 -17.44 5.84 -1.73
N ARG A 117 -17.98 5.86 -0.51
CA ARG A 117 -19.41 5.62 -0.27
C ARG A 117 -20.20 6.90 -0.05
N GLY A 118 -19.52 8.04 -0.08
CA GLY A 118 -20.11 9.29 0.27
C GLY A 118 -20.06 9.55 1.77
N GLN A 119 -20.37 10.76 2.17
CA GLN A 119 -20.28 11.19 3.55
C GLN A 119 -21.62 11.25 4.27
N GLY A 120 -22.66 10.74 3.64
CA GLY A 120 -23.97 10.76 4.25
C GLY A 120 -24.56 12.16 4.36
N LYS A 121 -24.15 13.08 3.51
CA LYS A 121 -24.65 14.45 3.52
C LYS A 121 -25.98 14.55 2.82
N VAL A 122 -26.82 15.41 3.33
CA VAL A 122 -28.11 15.73 2.73
C VAL A 122 -28.07 17.17 2.28
N ARG A 123 -28.51 17.39 1.05
CA ARG A 123 -28.67 18.73 0.53
C ARG A 123 -30.14 18.94 0.17
N ILE A 124 -30.70 20.00 0.67
CA ILE A 124 -32.07 20.38 0.38
C ILE A 124 -32.04 21.76 -0.27
N ASP A 125 -32.49 21.79 -1.51
CA ASP A 125 -32.61 23.07 -2.24
C ASP A 125 -34.04 23.43 -2.32
N GLY A 126 -34.30 24.70 -2.29
CA GLY A 126 -35.65 25.17 -2.46
C GLY A 126 -35.72 26.66 -2.38
N LYS A 127 -36.96 27.13 -2.45
CA LYS A 127 -37.21 28.45 -2.28
C LYS A 127 -37.83 28.49 -1.06
N LYS A 128 -37.59 28.99 -0.38
CA LYS A 128 -38.21 29.11 0.74
C LYS A 128 -39.13 28.38 1.03
N VAL A 129 -39.10 28.07 1.24
CA VAL A 129 -39.82 27.59 1.42
C VAL A 129 -40.33 26.65 1.68
N LEU A 130 -40.13 26.25 1.48
CA LEU A 130 -40.49 25.13 1.54
C LEU A 130 -41.07 24.86 2.68
N LEU A 131 -40.93 25.45 3.29
CA LEU A 131 -41.31 25.16 4.35
C LEU A 131 -42.22 25.85 4.82
N ASP A 132 -42.61 26.49 4.41
CA ASP A 132 -43.46 27.21 4.95
C ASP A 132 -44.44 26.72 5.23
#